data_6283e374ad12a3f81ade3d434d0ca789
#
_entry.id   6283e374ad12a3f81ade3d434d0ca789
#
_cell.length_a   1.000
_cell.length_b   1.000
_cell.length_c   1.000
_cell.angle_alpha   90.00
_cell.angle_beta   90.00
_cell.angle_gamma   90.00
#
_symmetry.space_group_name_H-M   'P 1'
#
loop_
_entity.id
_entity.type
_entity.pdbx_description
1 polymer ?
#
loop_
_entity_poly.entity_id
_entity_poly.type
_entity_poly.pdbx_seq_one_letter_code
_entity_poly.pdbx_strand_id
1 'polypeptide(L)'
;MSDSLLGQKANYPDRYDPKLLVGLNRTDSRQKLRLDTSHLEIFGIDSWTCYELSWLNEKGVPRNSILYFSYSCHSKFFIESKSLKLYLFSLNNKRFSSNEELVETIKEDLETTLKTEISIEICAEPREIISNENSIDTLDIKEPSFQPNSLVLLSTDKDVDEDITCLSLIHI
;
A
#
# COMPACT_ATOMS: atom_id res chain seq x y z
N MET A 1 9.11 12.22 15.64
CA MET A 1 9.86 11.71 14.47
C MET A 1 9.35 10.32 14.22
N SER A 2 8.57 10.09 13.18
CA SER A 2 8.21 8.72 12.80
C SER A 2 9.42 8.17 12.06
N ASP A 3 10.16 7.28 12.70
CA ASP A 3 11.31 6.64 12.07
C ASP A 3 10.78 5.65 11.03
N SER A 4 10.91 6.00 9.75
CA SER A 4 10.66 5.06 8.67
C SER A 4 11.61 3.87 8.83
N LEU A 5 11.07 2.66 8.77
CA LEU A 5 11.85 1.41 8.83
C LEU A 5 12.62 1.16 7.52
N LEU A 6 12.40 1.98 6.51
CA LEU A 6 13.04 1.85 5.21
C LEU A 6 14.57 1.96 5.35
N GLY A 7 15.30 0.98 4.80
CA GLY A 7 16.78 0.94 4.85
C GLY A 7 17.39 0.36 6.14
N GLN A 8 16.60 0.04 7.17
CA GLN A 8 17.09 -0.60 8.38
C GLN A 8 17.01 -2.13 8.27
N LYS A 9 17.96 -2.86 8.87
CA LYS A 9 17.82 -4.31 9.06
C LYS A 9 16.64 -4.56 9.99
N ALA A 10 15.67 -5.37 9.54
CA ALA A 10 14.56 -5.81 10.34
C ALA A 10 14.68 -7.31 10.63
N ASN A 11 14.39 -7.71 11.87
CA ASN A 11 14.17 -9.10 12.19
C ASN A 11 12.75 -9.47 11.79
N TYR A 12 12.59 -10.62 11.13
CA TYR A 12 11.26 -11.14 10.82
C TYR A 12 10.56 -11.57 12.10
N PRO A 13 9.31 -11.15 12.32
CA PRO A 13 8.57 -11.55 13.50
C PRO A 13 8.19 -13.04 13.42
N ASP A 14 8.27 -13.74 14.55
CA ASP A 14 7.84 -15.14 14.71
C ASP A 14 6.40 -15.25 15.22
N ARG A 15 5.79 -14.15 15.64
CA ARG A 15 4.45 -14.06 16.22
C ARG A 15 3.70 -12.86 15.67
N TYR A 16 2.38 -13.01 15.64
CA TYR A 16 1.49 -11.90 15.32
C TYR A 16 1.72 -10.71 16.27
N ASP A 17 1.95 -9.55 15.66
CA ASP A 17 2.14 -8.29 16.37
C ASP A 17 1.57 -7.09 15.55
N PRO A 18 0.40 -6.55 15.92
CA PRO A 18 -0.17 -5.39 15.23
C PRO A 18 0.64 -4.11 15.42
N LYS A 19 1.54 -4.04 16.42
CA LYS A 19 2.40 -2.88 16.65
C LYS A 19 3.50 -2.72 15.60
N LEU A 20 3.67 -3.70 14.72
CA LEU A 20 4.56 -3.59 13.58
C LEU A 20 4.06 -2.57 12.54
N LEU A 21 2.74 -2.34 12.49
CA LEU A 21 2.17 -1.37 11.55
C LEU A 21 2.58 0.06 11.91
N VAL A 22 3.05 0.80 10.91
CA VAL A 22 3.46 2.20 11.04
C VAL A 22 2.67 3.06 10.07
N GLY A 23 1.90 3.99 10.60
CA GLY A 23 1.22 5.03 9.82
C GLY A 23 2.11 6.27 9.70
N LEU A 24 2.42 6.68 8.48
CA LEU A 24 3.16 7.92 8.20
C LEU A 24 2.19 9.08 8.01
N ASN A 25 2.45 10.21 8.67
CA ASN A 25 1.63 11.40 8.53
C ASN A 25 1.82 12.02 7.13
N ARG A 26 0.72 12.19 6.37
CA ARG A 26 0.76 12.75 5.01
C ARG A 26 1.25 14.19 4.98
N THR A 27 0.81 15.01 5.91
CA THR A 27 1.22 16.42 5.98
C THR A 27 2.72 16.53 6.21
N ASP A 28 3.24 15.78 7.19
CA ASP A 28 4.68 15.79 7.50
C ASP A 28 5.51 15.31 6.30
N SER A 29 5.02 14.29 5.59
CA SER A 29 5.68 13.74 4.40
C SER A 29 5.72 14.75 3.25
N ARG A 30 4.61 15.46 2.99
CA ARG A 30 4.53 16.53 1.98
C ARG A 30 5.45 17.70 2.33
N GLN A 31 5.47 18.10 3.59
CA GLN A 31 6.36 19.17 4.07
C GLN A 31 7.85 18.83 3.89
N LYS A 32 8.24 17.59 4.15
CA LYS A 32 9.62 17.12 3.90
C LYS A 32 10.01 17.24 2.43
N LEU A 33 9.07 17.01 1.53
CA LEU A 33 9.25 17.16 0.09
C LEU A 33 9.09 18.61 -0.40
N ARG A 34 8.80 19.55 0.52
CA ARG A 34 8.51 20.97 0.21
C ARG A 34 7.35 21.15 -0.76
N LEU A 35 6.36 20.24 -0.70
CA LEU A 35 5.16 20.30 -1.52
C LEU A 35 4.08 21.09 -0.77
N ASP A 36 3.70 22.24 -1.33
CA ASP A 36 2.51 22.95 -0.91
C ASP A 36 1.32 22.46 -1.74
N THR A 37 0.44 21.71 -1.09
CA THR A 37 -0.78 21.19 -1.71
C THR A 37 -2.04 21.89 -1.21
N SER A 38 -1.91 23.01 -0.49
CA SER A 38 -3.03 23.71 0.14
C SER A 38 -4.04 24.27 -0.86
N HIS A 39 -3.61 24.48 -2.09
CA HIS A 39 -4.41 25.02 -3.20
C HIS A 39 -4.89 23.93 -4.18
N LEU A 40 -4.56 22.67 -3.93
CA LEU A 40 -4.92 21.54 -4.81
C LEU A 40 -6.10 20.79 -4.21
N GLU A 41 -7.11 20.55 -5.01
CA GLU A 41 -8.11 19.52 -4.73
C GLU A 41 -7.52 18.17 -5.12
N ILE A 42 -7.31 17.32 -4.13
CA ILE A 42 -6.75 15.98 -4.32
C ILE A 42 -7.87 14.97 -4.12
N PHE A 43 -8.12 14.16 -5.12
CA PHE A 43 -9.08 13.06 -5.08
C PHE A 43 -8.35 11.74 -5.25
N GLY A 44 -8.90 10.68 -4.70
CA GLY A 44 -8.39 9.33 -4.93
C GLY A 44 -8.44 8.43 -3.70
N ILE A 45 -7.92 7.24 -3.91
CA ILE A 45 -7.77 6.20 -2.92
C ILE A 45 -6.36 5.64 -2.95
N ASP A 46 -5.86 5.21 -1.81
CA ASP A 46 -4.66 4.37 -1.75
C ASP A 46 -5.11 2.91 -1.80
N SER A 47 -4.71 2.20 -2.84
CA SER A 47 -5.01 0.79 -3.05
C SER A 47 -3.77 -0.06 -2.90
N TRP A 48 -3.91 -1.19 -2.21
CA TRP A 48 -2.84 -2.12 -1.94
C TRP A 48 -3.23 -3.52 -2.38
N THR A 49 -2.29 -4.20 -3.04
CA THR A 49 -2.38 -5.61 -3.38
C THR A 49 -1.21 -6.36 -2.75
N CYS A 50 -1.52 -7.28 -1.86
CA CYS A 50 -0.52 -8.08 -1.14
C CYS A 50 -0.68 -9.54 -1.57
N TYR A 51 0.22 -10.00 -2.44
CA TYR A 51 0.12 -11.32 -3.10
C TYR A 51 0.47 -12.50 -2.19
N GLU A 52 1.11 -12.27 -1.06
CA GLU A 52 1.67 -13.32 -0.22
C GLU A 52 1.08 -13.31 1.21
N LEU A 53 -0.22 -13.03 1.35
CA LEU A 53 -0.88 -13.19 2.64
C LEU A 53 -0.94 -14.67 3.01
N SER A 54 -0.37 -15.05 4.16
CA SER A 54 -0.33 -16.42 4.66
C SER A 54 -0.73 -16.49 6.13
N TRP A 55 -1.40 -17.59 6.51
CA TRP A 55 -1.80 -17.86 7.89
C TRP A 55 -2.02 -19.36 8.12
N LEU A 56 -2.33 -19.76 9.33
CA LEU A 56 -2.73 -21.12 9.67
C LEU A 56 -4.25 -21.19 9.89
N ASN A 57 -4.89 -22.20 9.33
CA ASN A 57 -6.28 -22.49 9.71
C ASN A 57 -6.36 -23.05 11.14
N GLU A 58 -7.56 -23.30 11.64
CA GLU A 58 -7.82 -23.83 12.98
C GLU A 58 -7.02 -25.12 13.28
N LYS A 59 -6.84 -25.98 12.27
CA LYS A 59 -6.09 -27.24 12.37
C LYS A 59 -4.56 -27.05 12.26
N GLY A 60 -4.09 -25.82 12.05
CA GLY A 60 -2.67 -25.53 11.87
C GLY A 60 -2.15 -25.82 10.46
N VAL A 61 -3.03 -25.95 9.47
CA VAL A 61 -2.64 -26.13 8.06
C VAL A 61 -2.43 -24.75 7.42
N PRO A 62 -1.29 -24.51 6.75
CA PRO A 62 -1.03 -23.25 6.06
C PRO A 62 -2.08 -22.95 4.98
N ARG A 63 -2.47 -21.69 4.93
CA ARG A 63 -3.35 -21.09 3.91
C ARG A 63 -2.69 -19.84 3.35
N ASN A 64 -3.03 -19.52 2.12
CA ASN A 64 -2.59 -18.29 1.46
C ASN A 64 -3.71 -17.69 0.62
N SER A 65 -3.65 -16.39 0.44
CA SER A 65 -4.55 -15.61 -0.41
C SER A 65 -3.87 -14.32 -0.85
N ILE A 66 -4.52 -13.61 -1.75
CA ILE A 66 -4.17 -12.26 -2.12
C ILE A 66 -5.05 -11.33 -1.29
N LEU A 67 -4.44 -10.37 -0.60
CA LEU A 67 -5.13 -9.35 0.15
C LEU A 67 -5.24 -8.07 -0.69
N TYR A 68 -6.43 -7.56 -0.84
CA TYR A 68 -6.72 -6.24 -1.37
C TYR A 68 -7.27 -5.35 -0.27
N PHE A 69 -6.74 -4.16 -0.14
CA PHE A 69 -7.36 -3.16 0.71
C PHE A 69 -7.15 -1.75 0.16
N SER A 70 -8.06 -0.87 0.52
CA SER A 70 -7.99 0.52 0.10
C SER A 70 -8.58 1.46 1.16
N TYR A 71 -8.14 2.70 1.09
CA TYR A 71 -8.61 3.78 1.96
C TYR A 71 -8.47 5.15 1.26
N SER A 72 -9.17 6.13 1.79
CA SER A 72 -9.20 7.48 1.21
C SER A 72 -7.83 8.15 1.22
N CYS A 73 -7.48 8.84 0.13
CA CYS A 73 -6.31 9.71 0.06
C CYS A 73 -6.37 10.90 1.05
N HIS A 74 -7.55 11.17 1.63
CA HIS A 74 -7.74 12.17 2.68
C HIS A 74 -7.43 11.66 4.09
N SER A 75 -7.13 10.37 4.26
CA SER A 75 -6.70 9.84 5.55
C SER A 75 -5.51 10.62 6.08
N LYS A 76 -5.47 10.84 7.40
CA LYS A 76 -4.35 11.55 8.04
C LYS A 76 -3.02 10.81 7.89
N PHE A 77 -3.09 9.48 7.88
CA PHE A 77 -1.93 8.61 7.77
C PHE A 77 -2.02 7.73 6.53
N PHE A 78 -0.88 7.36 5.99
CA PHE A 78 -0.75 6.29 5.01
C PHE A 78 0.20 5.22 5.54
N ILE A 79 0.00 3.98 5.09
CA ILE A 79 0.77 2.85 5.61
C ILE A 79 2.22 2.87 5.11
N GLU A 80 3.18 2.60 6.00
CA GLU A 80 4.57 2.40 5.62
C GLU A 80 4.75 0.96 5.10
N SER A 81 5.27 0.81 3.89
CA SER A 81 5.27 -0.44 3.13
C SER A 81 6.05 -1.58 3.78
N LYS A 82 7.21 -1.29 4.37
CA LYS A 82 8.02 -2.30 5.05
C LYS A 82 7.35 -2.78 6.34
N SER A 83 6.73 -1.88 7.07
CA SER A 83 5.97 -2.20 8.27
C SER A 83 4.77 -3.09 7.95
N LEU A 84 4.05 -2.79 6.87
CA LEU A 84 2.96 -3.61 6.38
C LEU A 84 3.45 -5.02 6.05
N LYS A 85 4.56 -5.15 5.33
CA LYS A 85 5.14 -6.47 5.02
C LYS A 85 5.50 -7.26 6.27
N LEU A 86 6.16 -6.65 7.24
CA LEU A 86 6.51 -7.29 8.51
C LEU A 86 5.25 -7.71 9.29
N TYR A 87 4.23 -6.87 9.31
CA TYR A 87 2.95 -7.18 9.92
C TYR A 87 2.28 -8.40 9.26
N LEU A 88 2.16 -8.41 7.93
CA LEU A 88 1.58 -9.54 7.20
C LEU A 88 2.39 -10.82 7.43
N PHE A 89 3.72 -10.72 7.47
CA PHE A 89 4.57 -11.86 7.80
C PHE A 89 4.33 -12.40 9.23
N SER A 90 3.98 -11.54 10.18
CA SER A 90 3.67 -11.93 11.55
C SER A 90 2.42 -12.83 11.65
N LEU A 91 1.54 -12.80 10.64
CA LEU A 91 0.35 -13.65 10.57
C LEU A 91 0.64 -15.11 10.19
N ASN A 92 1.81 -15.40 9.59
CA ASN A 92 2.15 -16.70 9.05
C ASN A 92 1.99 -17.85 10.05
N ASN A 93 2.22 -17.59 11.33
CA ASN A 93 2.11 -18.57 12.40
C ASN A 93 0.84 -18.40 13.25
N LYS A 94 -0.02 -17.43 12.94
CA LYS A 94 -1.27 -17.22 13.67
C LYS A 94 -2.36 -18.13 13.10
N ARG A 95 -3.13 -18.74 14.01
CA ARG A 95 -4.30 -19.54 13.65
C ARG A 95 -5.54 -18.67 13.63
N PHE A 96 -6.38 -18.92 12.61
CA PHE A 96 -7.69 -18.32 12.50
C PHE A 96 -8.74 -19.41 12.28
N SER A 97 -9.92 -19.23 12.88
CA SER A 97 -11.03 -20.16 12.76
C SER A 97 -11.73 -20.03 11.40
N SER A 98 -11.69 -18.84 10.81
CA SER A 98 -12.30 -18.56 9.52
C SER A 98 -11.56 -17.43 8.77
N ASN A 99 -11.89 -17.27 7.49
CA ASN A 99 -11.40 -16.15 6.67
C ASN A 99 -11.97 -14.80 7.16
N GLU A 100 -13.19 -14.81 7.65
CA GLU A 100 -13.86 -13.62 8.20
C GLU A 100 -13.11 -13.09 9.42
N GLU A 101 -12.71 -13.98 10.35
CA GLU A 101 -11.90 -13.60 11.51
C GLU A 101 -10.55 -13.00 11.10
N LEU A 102 -9.90 -13.57 10.09
CA LEU A 102 -8.64 -13.04 9.55
C LEU A 102 -8.85 -11.64 8.98
N VAL A 103 -9.85 -11.47 8.12
CA VAL A 103 -10.16 -10.19 7.46
C VAL A 103 -10.50 -9.12 8.49
N GLU A 104 -11.36 -9.42 9.47
CA GLU A 104 -11.74 -8.50 10.53
C GLU A 104 -10.52 -8.09 11.38
N THR A 105 -9.66 -9.05 11.75
CA THR A 105 -8.42 -8.77 12.49
C THR A 105 -7.53 -7.78 11.72
N ILE A 106 -7.29 -8.03 10.42
CA ILE A 106 -6.43 -7.16 9.60
C ILE A 106 -7.08 -5.77 9.45
N LYS A 107 -8.39 -5.73 9.26
CA LYS A 107 -9.14 -4.48 9.12
C LYS A 107 -9.02 -3.62 10.36
N GLU A 108 -9.29 -4.17 11.54
CA GLU A 108 -9.20 -3.46 12.82
C GLU A 108 -7.78 -2.91 13.07
N ASP A 109 -6.75 -3.70 12.78
CA ASP A 109 -5.35 -3.30 12.95
C ASP A 109 -4.98 -2.13 12.02
N LEU A 110 -5.38 -2.20 10.75
CA LEU A 110 -5.15 -1.14 9.77
C LEU A 110 -5.95 0.12 10.12
N GLU A 111 -7.23 0.01 10.47
CA GLU A 111 -8.07 1.15 10.88
C GLU A 111 -7.54 1.84 12.13
N THR A 112 -7.07 1.04 13.10
CA THR A 112 -6.43 1.55 14.31
C THR A 112 -5.17 2.35 13.99
N THR A 113 -4.36 1.87 13.04
CA THR A 113 -3.09 2.51 12.67
C THR A 113 -3.31 3.76 11.81
N LEU A 114 -4.19 3.67 10.81
CA LEU A 114 -4.40 4.72 9.81
C LEU A 114 -5.44 5.77 10.20
N LYS A 115 -6.26 5.46 11.22
CA LYS A 115 -7.34 6.32 11.72
C LYS A 115 -8.36 6.68 10.64
N THR A 116 -8.69 5.71 9.80
CA THR A 116 -9.64 5.83 8.70
C THR A 116 -10.32 4.49 8.43
N GLU A 117 -11.48 4.50 7.81
CA GLU A 117 -12.16 3.29 7.36
C GLU A 117 -11.36 2.61 6.24
N ILE A 118 -11.35 1.29 6.27
CA ILE A 118 -10.64 0.43 5.31
C ILE A 118 -11.66 -0.45 4.58
N SER A 119 -11.61 -0.42 3.25
CA SER A 119 -12.22 -1.46 2.42
C SER A 119 -11.22 -2.60 2.27
N ILE A 120 -11.61 -3.84 2.56
CA ILE A 120 -10.71 -5.00 2.60
C ILE A 120 -11.38 -6.25 2.03
N GLU A 121 -10.59 -7.04 1.32
CA GLU A 121 -11.04 -8.30 0.70
C GLU A 121 -9.86 -9.25 0.53
N ILE A 122 -10.10 -10.56 0.60
CA ILE A 122 -9.13 -11.58 0.22
C ILE A 122 -9.67 -12.42 -0.93
N CYS A 123 -8.79 -12.76 -1.89
CA CYS A 123 -9.12 -13.55 -3.07
C CYS A 123 -8.10 -14.67 -3.25
N ALA A 124 -8.57 -15.82 -3.78
CA ALA A 124 -7.68 -16.94 -4.11
C ALA A 124 -6.90 -16.67 -5.42
N GLU A 125 -7.51 -15.95 -6.35
CA GLU A 125 -6.96 -15.64 -7.67
C GLU A 125 -6.73 -14.14 -7.81
N PRO A 126 -5.70 -13.72 -8.57
CA PRO A 126 -5.48 -12.31 -8.86
C PRO A 126 -6.66 -11.71 -9.63
N ARG A 127 -7.02 -10.48 -9.31
CA ARG A 127 -7.93 -9.71 -10.16
C ARG A 127 -7.24 -9.39 -11.48
N GLU A 128 -7.99 -9.40 -12.56
CA GLU A 128 -7.49 -8.87 -13.84
C GLU A 128 -7.16 -7.38 -13.66
N ILE A 129 -5.94 -7.02 -13.99
CA ILE A 129 -5.57 -5.62 -14.10
C ILE A 129 -6.14 -5.16 -15.45
N ILE A 130 -7.19 -4.36 -15.41
CA ILE A 130 -7.68 -3.69 -16.61
C ILE A 130 -6.57 -2.73 -17.02
N SER A 131 -5.83 -3.07 -18.08
CA SER A 131 -4.84 -2.17 -18.64
C SER A 131 -5.62 -0.98 -19.24
N ASN A 132 -5.43 0.21 -18.65
CA ASN A 132 -5.94 1.43 -19.26
C ASN A 132 -5.26 1.63 -20.61
N GLU A 133 -6.03 2.03 -21.62
CA GLU A 133 -5.52 2.36 -22.95
C GLU A 133 -4.48 3.50 -22.91
N ASN A 134 -4.41 4.22 -21.79
CA ASN A 134 -3.51 5.34 -21.53
C ASN A 134 -2.23 4.95 -20.76
N SER A 135 -1.78 3.69 -20.85
CA SER A 135 -0.52 3.31 -20.22
C SER A 135 0.65 4.12 -20.79
N ILE A 136 1.42 4.75 -19.88
CA ILE A 136 2.65 5.45 -20.25
C ILE A 136 3.83 4.49 -20.53
N ASP A 137 3.65 3.18 -20.23
CA ASP A 137 4.71 2.16 -20.43
C ASP A 137 5.07 1.95 -21.89
N THR A 138 4.20 2.36 -22.81
CA THR A 138 4.43 2.25 -24.26
C THR A 138 5.03 3.52 -24.87
N LEU A 139 5.28 4.55 -24.06
CA LEU A 139 5.87 5.80 -24.55
C LEU A 139 7.36 5.62 -24.87
N ASP A 140 7.76 6.04 -26.07
CA ASP A 140 9.17 6.06 -26.48
C ASP A 140 9.86 7.27 -25.81
N ILE A 141 10.67 7.01 -24.78
CA ILE A 141 11.44 8.05 -24.07
C ILE A 141 12.79 8.22 -24.78
N LYS A 142 12.94 9.32 -25.51
CA LYS A 142 14.13 9.61 -26.30
C LYS A 142 15.39 9.86 -25.46
N GLU A 143 15.24 10.36 -24.25
CA GLU A 143 16.36 10.68 -23.34
C GLU A 143 16.03 10.18 -21.93
N PRO A 144 16.36 8.91 -21.60
CA PRO A 144 16.13 8.39 -20.27
C PRO A 144 17.00 9.12 -19.24
N SER A 145 16.39 9.75 -18.26
CA SER A 145 17.09 10.37 -17.14
C SER A 145 16.66 9.69 -15.84
N PHE A 146 17.63 9.28 -15.02
CA PHE A 146 17.37 8.76 -13.67
C PHE A 146 17.14 9.88 -12.64
N GLN A 147 17.33 11.14 -13.03
CA GLN A 147 17.05 12.27 -12.18
C GLN A 147 15.69 12.89 -12.54
N PRO A 148 14.87 13.24 -11.55
CA PRO A 148 13.62 13.96 -11.80
C PRO A 148 13.89 15.24 -12.59
N ASN A 149 13.29 15.37 -13.74
CA ASN A 149 13.42 16.54 -14.61
C ASN A 149 12.04 17.04 -15.03
N SER A 150 11.61 18.14 -14.44
CA SER A 150 10.29 18.76 -14.75
C SER A 150 10.15 19.21 -16.21
N LEU A 151 11.26 19.41 -16.93
CA LEU A 151 11.22 19.79 -18.34
C LEU A 151 10.79 18.65 -19.27
N VAL A 152 10.80 17.41 -18.76
CA VAL A 152 10.31 16.23 -19.50
C VAL A 152 8.79 16.07 -19.34
N LEU A 153 8.19 16.71 -18.32
CA LEU A 153 6.76 16.69 -18.07
C LEU A 153 6.09 17.74 -18.92
N LEU A 154 5.28 17.32 -19.86
CA LEU A 154 4.43 18.20 -20.66
C LEU A 154 3.04 18.20 -20.02
N SER A 155 2.53 19.40 -19.70
CA SER A 155 1.13 19.56 -19.33
C SER A 155 0.31 19.88 -20.58
N THR A 156 -0.92 19.42 -20.62
CA THR A 156 -1.91 19.84 -21.59
C THR A 156 -2.83 20.86 -20.93
N ASP A 157 -3.35 21.83 -21.70
CA ASP A 157 -4.35 22.80 -21.22
C ASP A 157 -5.76 22.19 -21.12
N LYS A 158 -5.86 20.87 -21.20
CA LYS A 158 -7.13 20.13 -21.08
C LYS A 158 -7.22 19.52 -19.69
N ASP A 159 -8.41 19.62 -19.10
CA ASP A 159 -8.73 18.80 -17.93
C ASP A 159 -8.63 17.34 -18.35
N VAL A 160 -7.77 16.61 -17.67
CA VAL A 160 -7.54 15.18 -17.91
C VAL A 160 -7.96 14.43 -16.66
N ASP A 161 -8.90 13.51 -16.84
CA ASP A 161 -9.29 12.55 -15.81
C ASP A 161 -8.57 11.24 -16.14
N GLU A 162 -7.53 10.93 -15.38
CA GLU A 162 -6.68 9.77 -15.62
C GLU A 162 -6.62 8.88 -14.38
N ASP A 163 -6.88 7.60 -14.58
CA ASP A 163 -6.56 6.58 -13.60
C ASP A 163 -5.12 6.10 -13.81
N ILE A 164 -4.23 6.42 -12.88
CA ILE A 164 -2.83 5.99 -12.92
C ILE A 164 -2.67 4.79 -11.99
N THR A 165 -2.31 3.65 -12.56
CA THR A 165 -1.95 2.46 -11.80
C THR A 165 -0.44 2.30 -11.79
N CYS A 166 0.18 2.43 -10.62
CA CYS A 166 1.61 2.16 -10.45
C CYS A 166 1.79 0.81 -9.75
N LEU A 167 2.58 -0.08 -10.36
CA LEU A 167 3.07 -1.27 -9.69
C LEU A 167 4.39 -0.94 -9.00
N SER A 168 4.40 -1.00 -7.68
CA SER A 168 5.63 -0.91 -6.89
C SER A 168 5.97 -2.29 -6.36
N LEU A 169 7.03 -2.89 -6.89
CA LEU A 169 7.59 -4.12 -6.37
C LEU A 169 8.65 -3.77 -5.33
N ILE A 170 8.35 -4.02 -4.07
CA ILE A 170 9.32 -3.84 -2.99
C ILE A 170 9.99 -5.18 -2.77
N HIS A 171 11.22 -5.30 -3.29
CA HIS A 171 12.12 -6.39 -2.93
C HIS A 171 12.82 -6.04 -1.62
N ILE A 172 12.69 -6.89 -0.64
CA ILE A 172 13.38 -6.77 0.66
C ILE A 172 14.35 -7.92 0.79
#